data_dc1c2cb494c8a812fca401607cabf3aa
#
_entry.id   dc1c2cb494c8a812fca401607cabf3aa
#
_cell.length_a   1.000
_cell.length_b   1.000
_cell.length_c   1.000
_cell.angle_alpha   90.00
_cell.angle_beta   90.00
_cell.angle_gamma   90.00
#
_symmetry.space_group_name_H-M   'P 1'
#
loop_
_entity.id
_entity.type
_entity.pdbx_description
1 polymer ?
#
loop_
_entity_poly.entity_id
_entity_poly.type
_entity_poly.pdbx_seq_one_letter_code
_entity_poly.pdbx_strand_id
1 'polypeptide(L)'
;ERGQYIMIREGTAARNLDALLPLLTPQYYTYCMFCTDDKHPNDLLEKGHIDYIIKKAIAAGVDPIIAVKCASHHAARYFLLNNRGAIAPGFLADFVIIDNFRDFNILEVYKKGKLMFDGKEVAPFEAPEIDPHLIKRSHETFHVAHLTADDFTETRPRAVLGMVPGEIVTTDAGYADRIDLENDILKIAVIERHKNTHHIGIGYIKGYGLKSGAVATSISHDSHNIIVVGTNEEDIAAAANRVVELGGGIVVLDHGEVLGEVRLQIAGIMSEEPLVDVNRELENAKEKAFALGVSRGVDPFMTLSFMALPVIPTLRLTTRGVFDTVTQKYV
;
A
#
# COMPACT_ATOMS: atom_id res chain seq x y z
N GLU A 1 26.86 6.77 10.85
CA GLU A 1 27.79 6.44 11.96
C GLU A 1 27.80 4.93 12.28
N ARG A 2 26.67 4.22 12.06
CA ARG A 2 26.51 2.78 12.35
C ARG A 2 26.65 1.90 11.10
N GLY A 3 27.03 2.44 9.94
CA GLY A 3 27.15 1.70 8.68
C GLY A 3 25.81 1.24 8.08
N GLN A 4 24.68 1.82 8.53
CA GLN A 4 23.35 1.50 7.99
C GLN A 4 23.11 2.25 6.68
N TYR A 5 22.44 1.60 5.74
CA TYR A 5 21.88 2.25 4.56
C TYR A 5 20.48 2.77 4.84
N ILE A 6 20.14 3.91 4.25
CA ILE A 6 18.86 4.59 4.44
C ILE A 6 18.11 4.62 3.11
N MET A 7 16.93 4.01 3.10
CA MET A 7 15.99 4.11 1.98
C MET A 7 15.05 5.28 2.24
N ILE A 8 15.29 6.38 1.51
CA ILE A 8 14.47 7.59 1.57
C ILE A 8 13.28 7.38 0.64
N ARG A 9 12.07 7.38 1.21
CA ARG A 9 10.86 7.00 0.50
C ARG A 9 9.91 8.16 0.25
N GLU A 10 9.18 8.07 -0.87
CA GLU A 10 8.12 8.99 -1.24
C GLU A 10 6.95 8.19 -1.84
N GLY A 11 6.20 7.53 -0.95
CA GLY A 11 5.02 6.76 -1.27
C GLY A 11 3.74 7.60 -1.35
N THR A 12 2.61 6.96 -1.35
CA THR A 12 1.29 7.61 -1.25
C THR A 12 0.98 7.99 0.19
N ALA A 13 1.09 7.06 1.14
CA ALA A 13 0.90 7.29 2.57
C ALA A 13 2.24 7.46 3.30
N ALA A 14 3.20 6.57 3.05
CA ALA A 14 4.49 6.58 3.74
C ALA A 14 5.49 7.51 3.04
N ARG A 15 5.65 8.73 3.56
CA ARG A 15 6.50 9.79 3.00
C ARG A 15 7.50 10.28 4.03
N ASN A 16 8.78 10.28 3.67
CA ASN A 16 9.81 10.87 4.51
C ASN A 16 10.91 11.60 3.72
N LEU A 17 10.69 11.84 2.41
CA LEU A 17 11.68 12.49 1.55
C LEU A 17 12.08 13.84 2.15
N ASP A 18 11.14 14.75 2.36
CA ASP A 18 11.42 16.12 2.82
C ASP A 18 12.17 16.14 4.16
N ALA A 19 11.79 15.24 5.09
CA ALA A 19 12.44 15.14 6.40
C ALA A 19 13.88 14.60 6.32
N LEU A 20 14.20 13.79 5.32
CA LEU A 20 15.50 13.12 5.19
C LEU A 20 16.43 13.75 4.14
N LEU A 21 15.95 14.68 3.31
CA LEU A 21 16.81 15.42 2.36
C LEU A 21 18.07 16.04 3.00
N PRO A 22 18.03 16.56 4.25
CA PRO A 22 19.23 17.06 4.91
C PRO A 22 20.35 16.04 5.12
N LEU A 23 20.09 14.75 4.99
CA LEU A 23 21.11 13.69 5.02
C LEU A 23 21.92 13.59 3.73
N LEU A 24 21.46 14.19 2.62
CA LEU A 24 22.14 14.12 1.32
C LEU A 24 23.34 15.08 1.23
N THR A 25 24.17 15.07 2.25
CA THR A 25 25.44 15.79 2.32
C THR A 25 26.58 14.96 1.73
N PRO A 26 27.72 15.55 1.35
CA PRO A 26 28.90 14.82 0.89
C PRO A 26 29.36 13.69 1.83
N GLN A 27 29.08 13.82 3.12
CA GLN A 27 29.47 12.83 4.13
C GLN A 27 28.56 11.59 4.14
N TYR A 28 27.23 11.75 3.90
CA TYR A 28 26.25 10.69 4.17
C TYR A 28 25.51 10.19 2.93
N TYR A 29 25.49 10.97 1.81
CA TYR A 29 24.69 10.60 0.64
C TYR A 29 25.02 9.22 0.06
N THR A 30 26.24 8.73 0.22
CA THR A 30 26.68 7.43 -0.29
C THR A 30 25.98 6.25 0.40
N TYR A 31 25.39 6.49 1.56
CA TYR A 31 24.58 5.52 2.32
C TYR A 31 23.07 5.71 2.13
N CYS A 32 22.67 6.64 1.26
CA CYS A 32 21.28 6.93 0.98
C CYS A 32 20.88 6.41 -0.40
N MET A 33 19.66 5.92 -0.52
CA MET A 33 19.03 5.57 -1.79
C MET A 33 17.55 5.97 -1.76
N PHE A 34 16.98 6.22 -2.95
CA PHE A 34 15.56 6.53 -3.09
C PHE A 34 14.73 5.26 -3.33
N CYS A 35 13.53 5.22 -2.78
CA CYS A 35 12.52 4.23 -3.07
C CYS A 35 11.13 4.86 -3.04
N THR A 36 10.14 4.20 -3.64
CA THR A 36 8.76 4.69 -3.68
C THR A 36 7.96 4.24 -2.48
N ASP A 37 8.24 3.05 -1.93
CA ASP A 37 7.39 2.39 -0.94
C ASP A 37 5.96 2.15 -1.51
N ASP A 38 4.91 2.41 -0.74
CA ASP A 38 3.51 2.31 -1.13
C ASP A 38 3.13 3.39 -2.16
N LYS A 39 2.86 3.01 -3.38
CA LYS A 39 2.47 3.97 -4.41
C LYS A 39 1.23 3.52 -5.17
N HIS A 40 0.16 4.33 -5.08
CA HIS A 40 -1.08 4.08 -5.78
C HIS A 40 -0.92 4.24 -7.31
N PRO A 41 -1.77 3.55 -8.10
CA PRO A 41 -1.80 3.67 -9.55
C PRO A 41 -1.91 5.11 -10.07
N ASN A 42 -2.76 5.95 -9.48
CA ASN A 42 -2.90 7.34 -9.88
C ASN A 42 -1.61 8.15 -9.68
N ASP A 43 -0.91 7.94 -8.57
CA ASP A 43 0.37 8.60 -8.33
C ASP A 43 1.42 8.20 -9.38
N LEU A 44 1.42 6.93 -9.81
CA LEU A 44 2.30 6.46 -10.88
C LEU A 44 1.97 7.09 -12.23
N LEU A 45 0.68 7.20 -12.55
CA LEU A 45 0.20 7.76 -13.82
C LEU A 45 0.38 9.28 -13.91
N GLU A 46 0.13 10.00 -12.80
CA GLU A 46 0.12 11.46 -12.80
C GLU A 46 1.48 12.08 -12.45
N LYS A 47 2.18 11.50 -11.48
CA LYS A 47 3.43 12.08 -10.94
C LYS A 47 4.69 11.39 -11.43
N GLY A 48 4.59 10.09 -11.77
CA GLY A 48 5.73 9.25 -12.11
C GLY A 48 6.22 8.41 -10.93
N HIS A 49 7.37 7.81 -11.09
CA HIS A 49 7.95 6.83 -10.16
C HIS A 49 9.20 7.42 -9.46
N ILE A 50 10.37 6.81 -9.65
CA ILE A 50 11.66 7.30 -9.11
C ILE A 50 12.07 8.64 -9.72
N ASP A 51 11.72 8.90 -10.98
CA ASP A 51 11.94 10.19 -11.64
C ASP A 51 11.25 11.35 -10.91
N TYR A 52 10.05 11.14 -10.39
CA TYR A 52 9.37 12.12 -9.55
C TYR A 52 10.16 12.44 -8.27
N ILE A 53 10.75 11.43 -7.62
CA ILE A 53 11.57 11.63 -6.41
C ILE A 53 12.83 12.43 -6.73
N ILE A 54 13.48 12.14 -7.87
CA ILE A 54 14.62 12.90 -8.35
C ILE A 54 14.24 14.38 -8.56
N LYS A 55 13.16 14.63 -9.31
CA LYS A 55 12.65 16.00 -9.56
C LYS A 55 12.38 16.74 -8.25
N LYS A 56 11.70 16.11 -7.32
CA LYS A 56 11.35 16.69 -6.02
C LYS A 56 12.60 17.00 -5.20
N ALA A 57 13.57 16.11 -5.15
CA ALA A 57 14.85 16.33 -4.45
C ALA A 57 15.66 17.49 -5.05
N ILE A 58 15.75 17.56 -6.38
CA ILE A 58 16.44 18.67 -7.09
C ILE A 58 15.73 20.00 -6.83
N ALA A 59 14.40 20.04 -6.90
CA ALA A 59 13.61 21.23 -6.61
C ALA A 59 13.79 21.72 -5.17
N ALA A 60 14.07 20.82 -4.23
CA ALA A 60 14.40 21.14 -2.85
C ALA A 60 15.88 21.54 -2.62
N GLY A 61 16.71 21.62 -3.69
CA GLY A 61 18.08 22.09 -3.64
C GLY A 61 19.15 21.02 -3.51
N VAL A 62 18.79 19.73 -3.64
CA VAL A 62 19.79 18.65 -3.68
C VAL A 62 20.55 18.71 -5.00
N ASP A 63 21.87 18.48 -4.94
CA ASP A 63 22.70 18.36 -6.14
C ASP A 63 22.14 17.28 -7.07
N PRO A 64 21.89 17.59 -8.37
CA PRO A 64 21.28 16.64 -9.31
C PRO A 64 22.05 15.32 -9.45
N ILE A 65 23.38 15.36 -9.38
CA ILE A 65 24.22 14.16 -9.48
C ILE A 65 24.03 13.28 -8.24
N ILE A 66 23.91 13.89 -7.07
CA ILE A 66 23.61 13.16 -5.83
C ILE A 66 22.22 12.51 -5.93
N ALA A 67 21.20 13.25 -6.37
CA ALA A 67 19.85 12.73 -6.54
C ALA A 67 19.80 11.53 -7.51
N VAL A 68 20.45 11.64 -8.67
CA VAL A 68 20.54 10.53 -9.65
C VAL A 68 21.30 9.33 -9.08
N LYS A 69 22.39 9.55 -8.34
CA LYS A 69 23.14 8.46 -7.70
C LYS A 69 22.29 7.72 -6.67
N CYS A 70 21.52 8.44 -5.84
CA CYS A 70 20.59 7.84 -4.87
C CYS A 70 19.49 7.01 -5.54
N ALA A 71 19.06 7.42 -6.73
CA ALA A 71 18.00 6.73 -7.49
C ALA A 71 18.52 5.53 -8.31
N SER A 72 19.81 5.42 -8.58
CA SER A 72 20.37 4.41 -9.50
C SER A 72 21.60 3.70 -8.95
N HIS A 73 22.73 4.39 -8.86
CA HIS A 73 24.02 3.79 -8.51
C HIS A 73 24.03 3.17 -7.11
N HIS A 74 23.51 3.88 -6.11
CA HIS A 74 23.52 3.40 -4.72
C HIS A 74 22.60 2.20 -4.54
N ALA A 75 21.41 2.20 -5.16
CA ALA A 75 20.51 1.05 -5.17
C ALA A 75 21.17 -0.16 -5.86
N ALA A 76 21.79 0.05 -7.02
CA ALA A 76 22.52 -1.03 -7.71
C ALA A 76 23.64 -1.62 -6.84
N ARG A 77 24.41 -0.77 -6.16
CA ARG A 77 25.48 -1.21 -5.24
C ARG A 77 24.93 -1.98 -4.04
N TYR A 78 23.87 -1.47 -3.42
CA TYR A 78 23.24 -2.12 -2.27
C TYR A 78 22.72 -3.53 -2.60
N PHE A 79 22.03 -3.67 -3.75
CA PHE A 79 21.48 -4.94 -4.20
C PHE A 79 22.48 -5.81 -4.99
N LEU A 80 23.76 -5.46 -5.00
CA LEU A 80 24.85 -6.19 -5.67
C LEU A 80 24.61 -6.41 -7.17
N LEU A 81 24.00 -5.43 -7.84
CA LEU A 81 23.81 -5.43 -9.28
C LEU A 81 25.11 -4.92 -9.96
N ASN A 82 26.10 -5.80 -10.03
CA ASN A 82 27.49 -5.44 -10.34
C ASN A 82 27.74 -4.84 -11.73
N ASN A 83 26.79 -5.02 -12.66
CA ASN A 83 26.88 -4.52 -14.03
C ASN A 83 25.79 -3.51 -14.38
N ARG A 84 25.24 -2.80 -13.37
CA ARG A 84 24.18 -1.77 -13.52
C ARG A 84 24.48 -0.54 -12.65
N GLY A 85 23.72 0.53 -12.89
CA GLY A 85 23.78 1.75 -12.10
C GLY A 85 24.92 2.71 -12.46
N ALA A 86 25.63 2.47 -13.57
CA ALA A 86 26.61 3.38 -14.14
C ALA A 86 26.75 3.17 -15.65
N ILE A 87 27.18 4.19 -16.37
CA ILE A 87 27.61 4.11 -17.76
C ILE A 87 29.13 3.87 -17.74
N ALA A 88 29.52 2.60 -17.87
CA ALA A 88 30.91 2.18 -17.77
C ALA A 88 31.17 0.92 -18.63
N PRO A 89 32.43 0.68 -19.06
CA PRO A 89 32.80 -0.56 -19.75
C PRO A 89 32.41 -1.81 -18.95
N GLY A 90 31.78 -2.78 -19.61
CA GLY A 90 31.29 -4.01 -18.99
C GLY A 90 29.94 -3.91 -18.31
N PHE A 91 29.34 -2.70 -18.19
CA PHE A 91 28.00 -2.52 -17.69
C PHE A 91 26.96 -2.70 -18.79
N LEU A 92 25.74 -3.13 -18.39
CA LEU A 92 24.62 -3.15 -19.31
C LEU A 92 24.26 -1.72 -19.72
N ALA A 93 23.95 -1.54 -21.00
CA ALA A 93 23.51 -0.25 -21.53
C ALA A 93 22.04 0.02 -21.16
N ASP A 94 21.79 0.15 -19.84
CA ASP A 94 20.52 0.58 -19.25
C ASP A 94 20.67 2.05 -18.84
N PHE A 95 20.11 2.98 -19.60
CA PHE A 95 20.23 4.41 -19.34
C PHE A 95 19.01 5.19 -19.86
N VAL A 96 18.86 6.41 -19.37
CA VAL A 96 17.86 7.37 -19.85
C VAL A 96 18.54 8.61 -20.43
N ILE A 97 17.91 9.20 -21.44
CA ILE A 97 18.25 10.53 -21.96
C ILE A 97 17.25 11.50 -21.39
N ILE A 98 17.74 12.59 -20.80
CA ILE A 98 16.93 13.66 -20.22
C ILE A 98 17.21 14.99 -20.92
N ASP A 99 16.29 15.93 -20.83
CA ASP A 99 16.45 17.28 -21.38
C ASP A 99 17.48 18.11 -20.59
N ASN A 100 17.31 18.16 -19.27
CA ASN A 100 18.19 18.88 -18.36
C ASN A 100 17.96 18.40 -16.91
N PHE A 101 18.85 18.80 -16.00
CA PHE A 101 18.75 18.39 -14.59
C PHE A 101 17.69 19.16 -13.78
N ARG A 102 17.20 20.31 -14.23
CA ARG A 102 16.18 21.07 -13.50
C ARG A 102 14.80 20.47 -13.68
N ASP A 103 14.41 20.25 -14.94
CA ASP A 103 13.07 19.81 -15.31
C ASP A 103 13.00 18.27 -15.32
N PHE A 104 14.12 17.62 -15.59
CA PHE A 104 14.34 16.17 -15.58
C PHE A 104 13.29 15.41 -16.42
N ASN A 105 12.96 15.91 -17.61
CA ASN A 105 12.07 15.23 -18.51
C ASN A 105 12.79 14.09 -19.23
N ILE A 106 12.23 12.89 -19.15
CA ILE A 106 12.78 11.71 -19.82
C ILE A 106 12.41 11.78 -21.30
N LEU A 107 13.41 11.86 -22.16
CA LEU A 107 13.24 11.90 -23.62
C LEU A 107 13.33 10.50 -24.23
N GLU A 108 14.25 9.67 -23.74
CA GLU A 108 14.42 8.30 -24.22
C GLU A 108 14.84 7.35 -23.09
N VAL A 109 14.45 6.09 -23.22
CA VAL A 109 14.85 5.02 -22.30
C VAL A 109 15.47 3.88 -23.08
N TYR A 110 16.68 3.48 -22.71
CA TYR A 110 17.39 2.35 -23.26
C TYR A 110 17.52 1.22 -22.26
N LYS A 111 17.29 -0.01 -22.71
CA LYS A 111 17.43 -1.24 -21.95
C LYS A 111 18.28 -2.23 -22.73
N LYS A 112 19.43 -2.61 -22.16
CA LYS A 112 20.44 -3.47 -22.84
C LYS A 112 20.81 -2.93 -24.25
N GLY A 113 20.92 -1.62 -24.39
CA GLY A 113 21.22 -0.95 -25.65
C GLY A 113 20.09 -0.85 -26.67
N LYS A 114 18.89 -1.32 -26.34
CA LYS A 114 17.69 -1.17 -27.18
C LYS A 114 16.86 0.02 -26.71
N LEU A 115 16.40 0.85 -27.64
CA LEU A 115 15.45 1.91 -27.38
C LEU A 115 14.11 1.28 -26.97
N MET A 116 13.63 1.61 -25.78
CA MET A 116 12.38 1.09 -25.21
C MET A 116 11.29 2.15 -25.09
N PHE A 117 11.68 3.43 -25.06
CA PHE A 117 10.76 4.57 -25.05
C PHE A 117 11.43 5.72 -25.80
N ASP A 118 10.72 6.34 -26.73
CA ASP A 118 11.21 7.39 -27.62
C ASP A 118 10.68 8.80 -27.28
N GLY A 119 10.16 8.96 -26.06
CA GLY A 119 9.50 10.20 -25.61
C GLY A 119 7.99 10.23 -25.89
N LYS A 120 7.46 9.25 -26.59
CA LYS A 120 6.02 9.14 -26.92
C LYS A 120 5.46 7.75 -26.68
N GLU A 121 6.12 6.74 -27.21
CA GLU A 121 5.63 5.36 -27.19
C GLU A 121 6.66 4.42 -26.54
N VAL A 122 6.15 3.41 -25.86
CA VAL A 122 6.95 2.29 -25.34
C VAL A 122 7.06 1.24 -26.45
N ALA A 123 8.29 0.82 -26.75
CA ALA A 123 8.53 -0.26 -27.70
C ALA A 123 7.82 -1.55 -27.24
N PRO A 124 7.20 -2.29 -28.14
CA PRO A 124 6.58 -3.56 -27.81
C PRO A 124 7.63 -4.53 -27.27
N PHE A 125 7.26 -5.27 -26.23
CA PHE A 125 8.10 -6.32 -25.67
C PHE A 125 7.25 -7.58 -25.46
N GLU A 126 7.89 -8.72 -25.60
CA GLU A 126 7.27 -10.01 -25.29
C GLU A 126 7.53 -10.32 -23.83
N ALA A 127 6.46 -10.56 -23.08
CA ALA A 127 6.57 -11.11 -21.74
C ALA A 127 7.02 -12.59 -21.82
N PRO A 128 7.90 -13.05 -20.95
CA PRO A 128 8.25 -14.45 -20.91
C PRO A 128 7.01 -15.30 -20.55
N GLU A 129 6.94 -16.51 -21.12
CA GLU A 129 5.93 -17.47 -20.69
C GLU A 129 6.09 -17.76 -19.19
N ILE A 130 4.98 -17.71 -18.49
CA ILE A 130 4.94 -18.04 -17.05
C ILE A 130 4.42 -19.46 -16.91
N ASP A 131 5.08 -20.26 -16.05
CA ASP A 131 4.63 -21.61 -15.72
C ASP A 131 3.16 -21.59 -15.25
N PRO A 132 2.25 -22.31 -15.94
CA PRO A 132 0.83 -22.36 -15.57
C PRO A 132 0.59 -22.80 -14.11
N HIS A 133 1.48 -23.60 -13.53
CA HIS A 133 1.41 -23.97 -12.11
C HIS A 133 1.66 -22.77 -11.17
N LEU A 134 2.54 -21.85 -11.54
CA LEU A 134 2.75 -20.62 -10.77
C LEU A 134 1.55 -19.71 -10.86
N ILE A 135 0.96 -19.56 -12.05
CA ILE A 135 -0.27 -18.78 -12.24
C ILE A 135 -1.38 -19.34 -11.35
N LYS A 136 -1.64 -20.65 -11.45
CA LYS A 136 -2.66 -21.31 -10.62
C LYS A 136 -2.41 -21.09 -9.12
N ARG A 137 -1.19 -21.32 -8.64
CA ARG A 137 -0.82 -21.11 -7.23
C ARG A 137 -0.99 -19.67 -6.78
N SER A 138 -0.75 -18.70 -7.64
CA SER A 138 -0.93 -17.28 -7.30
C SER A 138 -2.40 -16.89 -7.14
N HIS A 139 -3.32 -17.60 -7.80
CA HIS A 139 -4.76 -17.37 -7.69
C HIS A 139 -5.40 -18.16 -6.55
N GLU A 140 -4.86 -19.30 -6.18
CA GLU A 140 -5.41 -20.18 -5.13
C GLU A 140 -4.80 -19.83 -3.75
N THR A 141 -4.99 -18.59 -3.28
CA THR A 141 -4.37 -18.10 -2.04
C THR A 141 -5.38 -17.77 -0.93
N PHE A 142 -6.67 -18.00 -1.17
CA PHE A 142 -7.72 -17.77 -0.19
C PHE A 142 -8.28 -19.11 0.33
N HIS A 143 -8.08 -19.36 1.60
CA HIS A 143 -8.56 -20.53 2.32
C HIS A 143 -9.39 -20.06 3.51
N VAL A 144 -10.60 -19.58 3.24
CA VAL A 144 -11.51 -19.00 4.23
C VAL A 144 -12.87 -19.67 4.09
N ALA A 145 -13.41 -20.17 5.18
CA ALA A 145 -14.82 -20.62 5.21
C ALA A 145 -15.75 -19.43 5.03
N HIS A 146 -16.98 -19.71 4.56
CA HIS A 146 -18.01 -18.66 4.43
C HIS A 146 -18.25 -17.98 5.77
N LEU A 147 -18.23 -16.66 5.78
CA LEU A 147 -18.37 -15.82 6.96
C LEU A 147 -19.83 -15.35 7.09
N THR A 148 -20.29 -15.28 8.32
CA THR A 148 -21.64 -14.82 8.69
C THR A 148 -21.54 -13.63 9.65
N ALA A 149 -22.62 -12.91 9.87
CA ALA A 149 -22.67 -11.83 10.85
C ALA A 149 -22.29 -12.28 12.26
N ASP A 150 -22.63 -13.54 12.63
CA ASP A 150 -22.32 -14.11 13.93
C ASP A 150 -20.80 -14.19 14.20
N ASP A 151 -19.98 -14.37 13.15
CA ASP A 151 -18.54 -14.42 13.25
C ASP A 151 -17.90 -13.09 13.71
N PHE A 152 -18.66 -12.00 13.58
CA PHE A 152 -18.25 -10.65 13.96
C PHE A 152 -18.94 -10.13 15.23
N THR A 153 -19.76 -10.97 15.87
CA THR A 153 -20.40 -10.61 17.14
C THR A 153 -19.35 -10.56 18.27
N GLU A 154 -19.29 -9.43 18.95
CA GLU A 154 -18.43 -9.26 20.12
C GLU A 154 -19.26 -8.73 21.30
N THR A 155 -19.17 -9.42 22.43
CA THR A 155 -19.95 -9.12 23.62
C THR A 155 -19.14 -8.44 24.72
N ARG A 156 -17.82 -8.31 24.53
CA ARG A 156 -16.91 -7.68 25.50
C ARG A 156 -16.37 -6.37 24.95
N PRO A 157 -16.11 -5.38 25.80
CA PRO A 157 -15.43 -4.18 25.39
C PRO A 157 -14.07 -4.50 24.74
N ARG A 158 -13.78 -3.85 23.61
CA ARG A 158 -12.51 -3.94 22.88
C ARG A 158 -11.88 -2.56 22.77
N ALA A 159 -10.56 -2.53 22.71
CA ALA A 159 -9.83 -1.29 22.51
C ALA A 159 -10.17 -0.65 21.17
N VAL A 160 -10.22 0.67 21.16
CA VAL A 160 -10.53 1.52 20.01
C VAL A 160 -9.26 2.10 19.42
N LEU A 161 -8.95 1.76 18.19
CA LEU A 161 -7.84 2.34 17.43
C LEU A 161 -8.24 3.76 16.98
N GLY A 162 -7.62 4.78 17.56
CA GLY A 162 -7.81 6.18 17.12
C GLY A 162 -6.92 6.48 15.92
N MET A 163 -7.52 6.84 14.79
CA MET A 163 -6.77 7.27 13.60
C MET A 163 -6.26 8.69 13.79
N VAL A 164 -5.05 8.96 13.26
CA VAL A 164 -4.46 10.30 13.20
C VAL A 164 -4.49 10.76 11.75
N PRO A 165 -5.22 11.84 11.41
CA PRO A 165 -5.35 12.30 10.03
C PRO A 165 -3.97 12.54 9.36
N GLY A 166 -3.77 11.98 8.18
CA GLY A 166 -2.53 12.12 7.40
C GLY A 166 -1.34 11.30 7.90
N GLU A 167 -1.53 10.49 8.94
CA GLU A 167 -0.48 9.67 9.54
C GLU A 167 -0.81 8.18 9.48
N ILE A 168 0.21 7.34 9.57
CA ILE A 168 0.05 5.88 9.67
C ILE A 168 0.04 5.37 11.11
N VAL A 169 0.33 6.25 12.09
CA VAL A 169 0.26 5.93 13.52
C VAL A 169 -1.18 5.95 14.03
N THR A 170 -1.43 5.28 15.14
CA THR A 170 -2.71 5.32 15.85
C THR A 170 -2.53 5.81 17.28
N THR A 171 -3.63 6.17 17.90
CA THR A 171 -3.71 6.44 19.35
C THR A 171 -4.62 5.42 20.03
N ASP A 172 -4.51 5.31 21.33
CA ASP A 172 -5.50 4.62 22.16
C ASP A 172 -6.70 5.58 22.37
N ALA A 173 -7.85 5.24 21.79
CA ALA A 173 -9.09 6.01 21.91
C ALA A 173 -10.06 5.40 22.95
N GLY A 174 -9.57 4.53 23.84
CA GLY A 174 -10.35 3.90 24.90
C GLY A 174 -10.96 2.57 24.49
N TYR A 175 -12.12 2.27 25.00
CA TYR A 175 -12.83 1.00 24.79
C TYR A 175 -14.26 1.23 24.30
N ALA A 176 -14.74 0.30 23.46
CA ALA A 176 -16.13 0.25 23.02
C ALA A 176 -16.64 -1.19 23.07
N ASP A 177 -17.93 -1.37 23.30
CA ASP A 177 -18.64 -2.66 23.31
C ASP A 177 -19.62 -2.78 22.13
N ARG A 178 -19.79 -1.72 21.36
CA ARG A 178 -20.69 -1.65 20.19
C ARG A 178 -20.25 -0.57 19.22
N ILE A 179 -20.81 -0.63 18.03
CA ILE A 179 -20.73 0.43 17.01
C ILE A 179 -21.50 1.66 17.50
N ASP A 180 -20.91 2.83 17.34
CA ASP A 180 -21.50 4.13 17.71
C ASP A 180 -21.19 5.16 16.60
N LEU A 181 -22.11 5.29 15.65
CA LEU A 181 -21.94 6.14 14.47
C LEU A 181 -21.94 7.64 14.80
N GLU A 182 -22.56 8.03 15.93
CA GLU A 182 -22.56 9.41 16.37
C GLU A 182 -21.16 9.86 16.84
N ASN A 183 -20.43 8.94 17.49
CA ASN A 183 -19.07 9.15 17.97
C ASN A 183 -17.98 8.64 17.03
N ASP A 184 -18.36 8.23 15.80
CA ASP A 184 -17.47 7.65 14.79
C ASP A 184 -16.69 6.42 15.31
N ILE A 185 -17.38 5.54 16.04
CA ILE A 185 -16.85 4.26 16.49
C ILE A 185 -17.42 3.16 15.60
N LEU A 186 -16.56 2.57 14.78
CA LEU A 186 -16.89 1.53 13.83
C LEU A 186 -16.26 0.20 14.25
N LYS A 187 -16.87 -0.90 13.84
CA LYS A 187 -16.26 -2.22 14.02
C LYS A 187 -15.20 -2.45 12.94
N ILE A 188 -14.05 -2.98 13.36
CA ILE A 188 -12.96 -3.38 12.46
C ILE A 188 -12.58 -4.83 12.76
N ALA A 189 -12.33 -5.63 11.72
CA ALA A 189 -11.92 -7.02 11.87
C ALA A 189 -10.76 -7.39 10.94
N VAL A 190 -9.92 -8.32 11.38
CA VAL A 190 -8.87 -8.95 10.57
C VAL A 190 -9.09 -10.45 10.56
N ILE A 191 -9.32 -11.00 9.35
CA ILE A 191 -9.68 -12.39 9.10
C ILE A 191 -8.47 -13.12 8.50
N GLU A 192 -8.05 -14.21 9.13
CA GLU A 192 -7.00 -15.08 8.60
C GLU A 192 -7.48 -15.76 7.30
N ARG A 193 -6.67 -15.68 6.21
CA ARG A 193 -7.06 -16.18 4.90
C ARG A 193 -6.15 -17.24 4.29
N HIS A 194 -5.05 -17.58 4.93
CA HIS A 194 -4.02 -18.42 4.34
C HIS A 194 -4.17 -19.91 4.68
N LYS A 195 -4.73 -20.23 5.85
CA LYS A 195 -4.71 -21.59 6.42
C LYS A 195 -6.07 -22.09 6.88
N ASN A 196 -7.14 -21.34 6.61
CA ASN A 196 -8.50 -21.66 7.07
C ASN A 196 -8.58 -21.95 8.58
N THR A 197 -7.90 -21.15 9.38
CA THR A 197 -7.89 -21.32 10.84
C THR A 197 -9.14 -20.77 11.53
N HIS A 198 -9.95 -20.03 10.82
CA HIS A 198 -11.11 -19.29 11.34
C HIS A 198 -10.75 -18.30 12.45
N HIS A 199 -9.49 -17.82 12.48
CA HIS A 199 -9.08 -16.78 13.40
C HIS A 199 -9.56 -15.42 12.89
N ILE A 200 -10.38 -14.74 13.68
CA ILE A 200 -10.92 -13.41 13.43
C ILE A 200 -10.63 -12.54 14.63
N GLY A 201 -9.77 -11.53 14.44
CA GLY A 201 -9.54 -10.51 15.44
C GLY A 201 -10.52 -9.37 15.26
N ILE A 202 -11.19 -8.97 16.34
CA ILE A 202 -12.18 -7.88 16.34
C ILE A 202 -11.71 -6.77 17.24
N GLY A 203 -11.95 -5.52 16.82
CA GLY A 203 -11.72 -4.30 17.56
C GLY A 203 -12.63 -3.19 17.07
N TYR A 204 -12.36 -1.98 17.54
CA TYR A 204 -13.07 -0.80 17.07
C TYR A 204 -12.08 0.24 16.54
N ILE A 205 -12.55 1.10 15.65
CA ILE A 205 -11.75 2.18 15.06
C ILE A 205 -12.53 3.50 15.13
N LYS A 206 -11.82 4.59 15.37
CA LYS A 206 -12.36 5.95 15.42
C LYS A 206 -11.60 6.84 14.45
N GLY A 207 -12.30 7.72 13.76
CA GLY A 207 -11.71 8.68 12.82
C GLY A 207 -11.81 8.26 11.35
N TYR A 208 -12.42 7.09 11.06
CA TYR A 208 -12.60 6.61 9.69
C TYR A 208 -13.77 7.29 8.97
N GLY A 209 -14.87 7.58 9.69
CA GLY A 209 -15.97 8.43 9.23
C GLY A 209 -17.12 7.73 8.53
N LEU A 210 -17.02 6.41 8.23
CA LEU A 210 -18.07 5.65 7.52
C LEU A 210 -19.43 5.77 8.23
N LYS A 211 -20.50 6.03 7.48
CA LYS A 211 -21.86 6.21 8.00
C LYS A 211 -22.81 5.08 7.63
N SER A 212 -22.50 4.30 6.59
CA SER A 212 -23.26 3.12 6.17
C SER A 212 -22.32 2.14 5.50
N GLY A 213 -22.68 0.86 5.49
CA GLY A 213 -22.01 -0.19 4.77
C GLY A 213 -20.68 -0.65 5.36
N ALA A 214 -19.84 -1.22 4.50
CA ALA A 214 -18.52 -1.75 4.86
C ALA A 214 -17.47 -1.53 3.75
N VAL A 215 -16.21 -1.47 4.16
CA VAL A 215 -15.03 -1.42 3.30
C VAL A 215 -14.10 -2.55 3.69
N ALA A 216 -13.71 -3.39 2.72
CA ALA A 216 -12.82 -4.54 2.93
C ALA A 216 -11.66 -4.53 1.93
N THR A 217 -10.51 -5.06 2.34
CA THR A 217 -9.37 -5.27 1.44
C THR A 217 -8.52 -6.46 1.89
N SER A 218 -7.89 -7.14 0.94
CA SER A 218 -6.84 -8.14 1.17
C SER A 218 -5.44 -7.54 1.24
N ILE A 219 -5.28 -6.24 1.01
CA ILE A 219 -4.02 -5.52 1.27
C ILE A 219 -4.03 -5.12 2.75
N SER A 220 -3.37 -5.91 3.58
CA SER A 220 -3.32 -5.74 5.05
C SER A 220 -1.91 -6.06 5.54
N HIS A 221 -1.13 -5.03 5.77
CA HIS A 221 0.31 -5.16 6.05
C HIS A 221 0.59 -5.88 7.38
N ASP A 222 1.65 -6.72 7.41
CA ASP A 222 2.39 -7.32 6.26
C ASP A 222 1.86 -8.71 5.95
N SER A 223 0.92 -9.22 6.78
CA SER A 223 0.37 -10.58 6.67
C SER A 223 -0.57 -10.76 5.48
N HIS A 224 -1.09 -9.67 4.92
CA HIS A 224 -2.08 -9.66 3.86
C HIS A 224 -3.28 -10.58 4.13
N ASN A 225 -3.74 -10.57 5.37
CA ASN A 225 -5.05 -11.08 5.77
C ASN A 225 -6.16 -10.18 5.23
N ILE A 226 -7.42 -10.59 5.31
CA ILE A 226 -8.52 -9.68 4.99
C ILE A 226 -8.71 -8.72 6.16
N ILE A 227 -8.76 -7.42 5.88
CA ILE A 227 -9.15 -6.40 6.85
C ILE A 227 -10.44 -5.75 6.37
N VAL A 228 -11.39 -5.54 7.29
CA VAL A 228 -12.69 -4.96 7.01
C VAL A 228 -13.12 -4.02 8.11
N VAL A 229 -13.74 -2.91 7.74
CA VAL A 229 -14.39 -1.96 8.64
C VAL A 229 -15.84 -1.78 8.20
N GLY A 230 -16.77 -1.70 9.15
CA GLY A 230 -18.18 -1.54 8.80
C GLY A 230 -19.05 -0.99 9.92
N THR A 231 -20.30 -0.67 9.53
CA THR A 231 -21.31 -0.07 10.38
C THR A 231 -22.31 -1.11 10.94
N ASN A 232 -22.22 -2.35 10.47
CA ASN A 232 -22.98 -3.51 10.95
C ASN A 232 -22.27 -4.81 10.56
N GLU A 233 -22.60 -5.91 11.23
CA GLU A 233 -21.96 -7.21 11.07
C GLU A 233 -22.32 -7.88 9.74
N GLU A 234 -23.52 -7.66 9.23
CA GLU A 234 -24.02 -8.23 7.97
C GLU A 234 -23.19 -7.71 6.79
N ASP A 235 -22.99 -6.38 6.69
CA ASP A 235 -22.20 -5.78 5.64
C ASP A 235 -20.70 -6.11 5.78
N ILE A 236 -20.19 -6.23 7.01
CA ILE A 236 -18.82 -6.69 7.28
C ILE A 236 -18.61 -8.10 6.71
N ALA A 237 -19.52 -9.03 7.02
CA ALA A 237 -19.46 -10.40 6.51
C ALA A 237 -19.56 -10.45 4.98
N ALA A 238 -20.52 -9.71 4.41
CA ALA A 238 -20.75 -9.65 2.96
C ALA A 238 -19.50 -9.08 2.23
N ALA A 239 -18.91 -7.98 2.71
CA ALA A 239 -17.74 -7.38 2.12
C ALA A 239 -16.51 -8.30 2.19
N ALA A 240 -16.30 -8.99 3.32
CA ALA A 240 -15.22 -9.95 3.48
C ALA A 240 -15.39 -11.18 2.56
N ASN A 241 -16.60 -11.74 2.47
CA ASN A 241 -16.91 -12.83 1.54
C ASN A 241 -16.70 -12.40 0.09
N ARG A 242 -17.07 -11.17 -0.27
CA ARG A 242 -16.83 -10.67 -1.64
C ARG A 242 -15.35 -10.60 -1.97
N VAL A 243 -14.49 -10.19 -1.03
CA VAL A 243 -13.02 -10.23 -1.21
C VAL A 243 -12.54 -11.67 -1.45
N VAL A 244 -13.11 -12.66 -0.74
CA VAL A 244 -12.77 -14.09 -0.95
C VAL A 244 -13.21 -14.55 -2.35
N GLU A 245 -14.43 -14.21 -2.78
CA GLU A 245 -14.95 -14.56 -4.12
C GLU A 245 -14.10 -13.99 -5.26
N LEU A 246 -13.58 -12.76 -5.09
CA LEU A 246 -12.67 -12.13 -6.06
C LEU A 246 -11.30 -12.82 -6.14
N GLY A 247 -10.94 -13.66 -5.15
CA GLY A 247 -9.58 -14.17 -4.97
C GLY A 247 -8.61 -13.11 -4.47
N GLY A 248 -9.14 -12.06 -3.84
CA GLY A 248 -8.45 -10.87 -3.34
C GLY A 248 -8.89 -9.60 -4.01
N GLY A 249 -8.82 -8.50 -3.27
CA GLY A 249 -9.23 -7.20 -3.80
C GLY A 249 -9.58 -6.17 -2.74
N ILE A 250 -10.23 -5.13 -3.23
CA ILE A 250 -10.85 -4.05 -2.47
C ILE A 250 -12.35 -4.12 -2.74
N VAL A 251 -13.17 -3.96 -1.73
CA VAL A 251 -14.65 -3.96 -1.84
C VAL A 251 -15.23 -2.83 -1.00
N VAL A 252 -16.14 -2.09 -1.60
CA VAL A 252 -17.01 -1.11 -0.93
C VAL A 252 -18.43 -1.59 -1.13
N LEU A 253 -19.14 -1.81 -0.04
CA LEU A 253 -20.45 -2.44 -0.02
C LEU A 253 -21.39 -1.69 0.93
N ASP A 254 -22.69 -1.63 0.60
CA ASP A 254 -23.72 -1.07 1.44
C ASP A 254 -25.01 -1.87 1.30
N HIS A 255 -25.61 -2.25 2.42
CA HIS A 255 -26.85 -3.07 2.47
C HIS A 255 -26.79 -4.33 1.59
N GLY A 256 -25.64 -5.00 1.57
CA GLY A 256 -25.41 -6.21 0.76
C GLY A 256 -25.15 -5.94 -0.73
N GLU A 257 -25.21 -4.70 -1.20
CA GLU A 257 -24.92 -4.32 -2.59
C GLU A 257 -23.47 -3.84 -2.74
N VAL A 258 -22.74 -4.41 -3.70
CA VAL A 258 -21.37 -3.97 -4.05
C VAL A 258 -21.45 -2.67 -4.85
N LEU A 259 -20.92 -1.58 -4.30
CA LEU A 259 -20.89 -0.26 -4.93
C LEU A 259 -19.63 -0.01 -5.73
N GLY A 260 -18.51 -0.61 -5.32
CA GLY A 260 -17.22 -0.50 -6.00
C GLY A 260 -16.29 -1.61 -5.56
N GLU A 261 -15.49 -2.12 -6.50
CA GLU A 261 -14.51 -3.16 -6.22
C GLU A 261 -13.29 -3.04 -7.13
N VAL A 262 -12.17 -3.59 -6.67
CA VAL A 262 -10.93 -3.76 -7.44
C VAL A 262 -10.46 -5.18 -7.25
N ARG A 263 -10.30 -5.93 -8.33
CA ARG A 263 -9.85 -7.31 -8.28
C ARG A 263 -8.33 -7.40 -8.22
N LEU A 264 -7.80 -8.17 -7.24
CA LEU A 264 -6.37 -8.38 -7.00
C LEU A 264 -6.08 -9.88 -6.89
N GLN A 265 -6.31 -10.62 -7.96
CA GLN A 265 -6.30 -12.08 -7.97
C GLN A 265 -4.92 -12.72 -7.84
N ILE A 266 -3.84 -11.98 -8.13
CA ILE A 266 -2.48 -12.49 -7.97
C ILE A 266 -2.08 -12.37 -6.51
N ALA A 267 -2.07 -13.47 -5.81
CA ALA A 267 -1.76 -13.60 -4.38
C ALA A 267 -2.64 -12.72 -3.47
N GLY A 268 -3.77 -12.22 -3.98
CA GLY A 268 -4.68 -11.31 -3.27
C GLY A 268 -4.18 -9.87 -3.14
N ILE A 269 -3.15 -9.46 -3.87
CA ILE A 269 -2.49 -8.15 -3.72
C ILE A 269 -2.11 -7.47 -5.04
N MET A 270 -2.18 -8.18 -6.17
CA MET A 270 -1.85 -7.63 -7.49
C MET A 270 -2.93 -8.01 -8.51
N SER A 271 -3.12 -7.17 -9.52
CA SER A 271 -4.06 -7.39 -10.62
C SER A 271 -3.33 -7.87 -11.88
N GLU A 272 -4.03 -8.61 -12.73
CA GLU A 272 -3.60 -8.95 -14.10
C GLU A 272 -4.00 -7.86 -15.10
N GLU A 273 -4.86 -6.93 -14.68
CA GLU A 273 -5.35 -5.86 -15.54
C GLU A 273 -4.30 -4.76 -15.74
N PRO A 274 -4.36 -4.04 -16.87
CA PRO A 274 -3.52 -2.87 -17.10
C PRO A 274 -3.66 -1.82 -16.00
N LEU A 275 -2.56 -1.12 -15.68
CA LEU A 275 -2.51 -0.09 -14.64
C LEU A 275 -3.63 0.97 -14.76
N VAL A 276 -3.98 1.36 -15.99
CA VAL A 276 -5.04 2.36 -16.25
C VAL A 276 -6.42 1.85 -15.83
N ASP A 277 -6.69 0.56 -16.07
CA ASP A 277 -7.96 -0.06 -15.72
C ASP A 277 -8.07 -0.25 -14.20
N VAL A 278 -7.01 -0.74 -13.56
CA VAL A 278 -6.93 -0.82 -12.09
C VAL A 278 -7.12 0.56 -11.45
N ASN A 279 -6.50 1.60 -12.03
CA ASN A 279 -6.66 2.96 -11.53
C ASN A 279 -8.12 3.44 -11.62
N ARG A 280 -8.79 3.18 -12.74
CA ARG A 280 -10.20 3.56 -12.92
C ARG A 280 -11.10 2.90 -11.89
N GLU A 281 -10.91 1.60 -11.63
CA GLU A 281 -11.65 0.85 -10.62
C GLU A 281 -11.36 1.36 -9.20
N LEU A 282 -10.09 1.62 -8.90
CA LEU A 282 -9.67 2.14 -7.60
C LEU A 282 -10.27 3.52 -7.31
N GLU A 283 -10.23 4.44 -8.26
CA GLU A 283 -10.81 5.77 -8.10
C GLU A 283 -12.35 5.69 -7.94
N ASN A 284 -13.03 4.82 -8.72
CA ASN A 284 -14.45 4.56 -8.52
C ASN A 284 -14.74 4.03 -7.11
N ALA A 285 -14.00 3.03 -6.64
CA ALA A 285 -14.17 2.48 -5.30
C ALA A 285 -13.91 3.54 -4.20
N LYS A 286 -12.92 4.42 -4.37
CA LYS A 286 -12.67 5.56 -3.46
C LYS A 286 -13.85 6.53 -3.41
N GLU A 287 -14.40 6.90 -4.57
CA GLU A 287 -15.57 7.79 -4.62
C GLU A 287 -16.77 7.17 -3.88
N LYS A 288 -17.01 5.86 -4.04
CA LYS A 288 -18.07 5.16 -3.32
C LYS A 288 -17.83 5.13 -1.81
N ALA A 289 -16.59 4.87 -1.37
CA ALA A 289 -16.25 4.91 0.05
C ALA A 289 -16.48 6.31 0.65
N PHE A 290 -16.08 7.36 -0.07
CA PHE A 290 -16.36 8.74 0.36
C PHE A 290 -17.85 9.09 0.36
N ALA A 291 -18.63 8.55 -0.58
CA ALA A 291 -20.08 8.73 -0.59
C ALA A 291 -20.77 8.08 0.62
N LEU A 292 -20.21 6.96 1.12
CA LEU A 292 -20.65 6.31 2.35
C LEU A 292 -20.16 7.00 3.63
N GLY A 293 -19.39 8.09 3.52
CA GLY A 293 -19.00 8.93 4.65
C GLY A 293 -17.55 8.83 5.09
N VAL A 294 -16.72 8.00 4.47
CA VAL A 294 -15.28 7.94 4.81
C VAL A 294 -14.67 9.34 4.75
N SER A 295 -13.89 9.68 5.77
CA SER A 295 -13.29 11.00 5.91
C SER A 295 -12.35 11.33 4.74
N ARG A 296 -12.53 12.49 4.08
CA ARG A 296 -11.72 12.88 2.91
C ARG A 296 -10.22 13.12 3.21
N GLY A 297 -9.83 13.20 4.47
CA GLY A 297 -8.43 13.27 4.91
C GLY A 297 -7.76 11.91 5.07
N VAL A 298 -8.48 10.83 4.75
CA VAL A 298 -8.05 9.44 4.89
C VAL A 298 -8.07 8.79 3.51
N ASP A 299 -7.02 8.04 3.16
CA ASP A 299 -7.13 7.10 2.04
C ASP A 299 -7.92 5.87 2.53
N PRO A 300 -9.09 5.55 1.94
CA PRO A 300 -9.99 4.53 2.49
C PRO A 300 -9.34 3.16 2.61
N PHE A 301 -8.46 2.81 1.69
CA PHE A 301 -7.89 1.46 1.58
C PHE A 301 -6.49 1.37 2.17
N MET A 302 -5.62 2.33 1.82
CA MET A 302 -4.24 2.33 2.30
C MET A 302 -4.17 2.55 3.81
N THR A 303 -4.95 3.50 4.35
CA THR A 303 -4.96 3.72 5.80
C THR A 303 -5.48 2.48 6.53
N LEU A 304 -6.54 1.84 6.01
CA LEU A 304 -7.07 0.60 6.57
C LEU A 304 -6.02 -0.52 6.58
N SER A 305 -5.24 -0.66 5.51
CA SER A 305 -4.22 -1.70 5.40
C SER A 305 -3.12 -1.59 6.47
N PHE A 306 -2.79 -0.38 6.92
CA PHE A 306 -1.82 -0.15 7.99
C PHE A 306 -2.37 -0.43 9.40
N MET A 307 -3.68 -0.52 9.57
CA MET A 307 -4.26 -0.81 10.90
C MET A 307 -3.88 -2.21 11.41
N ALA A 308 -3.45 -3.11 10.52
CA ALA A 308 -3.02 -4.46 10.87
C ALA A 308 -1.50 -4.63 11.07
N LEU A 309 -0.69 -3.57 10.93
CA LEU A 309 0.77 -3.65 10.95
C LEU A 309 1.36 -3.48 12.38
N PRO A 310 1.68 -4.57 13.11
CA PRO A 310 1.98 -4.53 14.54
C PRO A 310 3.39 -4.01 14.89
N VAL A 311 4.03 -3.27 13.98
CA VAL A 311 5.33 -2.62 14.19
C VAL A 311 5.22 -1.09 14.24
N ILE A 312 4.03 -0.55 13.93
CA ILE A 312 3.77 0.90 13.98
C ILE A 312 2.95 1.22 15.25
N PRO A 313 3.37 2.22 16.09
CA PRO A 313 2.61 2.59 17.28
C PRO A 313 1.22 3.17 16.95
N THR A 314 0.24 3.08 17.86
CA THR A 314 0.27 2.48 19.20
C THR A 314 -0.54 1.19 19.25
N LEU A 315 -1.81 1.20 18.80
CA LEU A 315 -2.70 0.04 18.74
C LEU A 315 -2.81 -0.49 17.32
N ARG A 316 -2.78 -1.80 17.18
CA ARG A 316 -2.94 -2.50 15.88
C ARG A 316 -3.86 -3.69 16.03
N LEU A 317 -4.57 -4.02 14.95
CA LEU A 317 -5.45 -5.17 14.94
C LEU A 317 -4.79 -6.34 14.20
N THR A 318 -4.73 -7.49 14.86
CA THR A 318 -4.26 -8.75 14.27
C THR A 318 -5.39 -9.77 14.25
N THR A 319 -5.19 -10.93 13.64
CA THR A 319 -6.17 -12.05 13.69
C THR A 319 -6.42 -12.58 15.11
N ARG A 320 -5.69 -12.11 16.11
CA ARG A 320 -5.83 -12.49 17.53
C ARG A 320 -6.47 -11.39 18.39
N GLY A 321 -6.81 -10.25 17.79
CA GLY A 321 -7.37 -9.09 18.47
C GLY A 321 -6.42 -7.88 18.46
N VAL A 322 -6.77 -6.88 19.25
CA VAL A 322 -6.02 -5.63 19.35
C VAL A 322 -4.70 -5.84 20.10
N PHE A 323 -3.62 -5.37 19.52
CA PHE A 323 -2.26 -5.48 20.02
C PHE A 323 -1.68 -4.10 20.29
N ASP A 324 -1.22 -3.87 21.51
CA ASP A 324 -0.46 -2.69 21.88
C ASP A 324 1.02 -2.90 21.52
N THR A 325 1.50 -2.16 20.56
CA THR A 325 2.88 -2.29 20.03
C THR A 325 3.93 -1.72 20.99
N VAL A 326 3.53 -0.86 21.92
CA VAL A 326 4.44 -0.25 22.92
C VAL A 326 4.68 -1.22 24.07
N THR A 327 3.61 -1.79 24.61
CA THR A 327 3.69 -2.76 25.71
C THR A 327 3.93 -4.20 25.25
N GLN A 328 3.81 -4.47 23.94
CA GLN A 328 3.94 -5.79 23.32
C GLN A 328 2.92 -6.81 23.87
N LYS A 329 1.68 -6.37 24.12
CA LYS A 329 0.60 -7.20 24.66
C LYS A 329 -0.70 -7.04 23.89
N TYR A 330 -1.53 -8.07 23.93
CA TYR A 330 -2.94 -7.98 23.52
C TYR A 330 -3.76 -7.30 24.60
N VAL A 331 -4.70 -6.45 24.18
CA VAL A 331 -5.55 -5.62 25.05
C VAL A 331 -7.03 -5.82 24.73
#